data_f5bb9fed629eaf9ef87ebf3afa5318c4
#
_entry.id   f5bb9fed629eaf9ef87ebf3afa5318c4
#
_cell.length_a   1.000
_cell.length_b   1.000
_cell.length_c   1.000
_cell.angle_alpha   90.00
_cell.angle_beta   90.00
_cell.angle_gamma   90.00
#
_symmetry.space_group_name_H-M   'P 1'
#
loop_
_entity.id
_entity.type
_entity.pdbx_description
1 polymer ?
#
loop_
_entity_poly.entity_id
_entity_poly.type
_entity_poly.pdbx_seq_one_letter_code
_entity_poly.pdbx_strand_id
1 'polypeptide(L)'
;MKNAISRRSFLKAVGIMSAAGALAACGGKSASTSTAASSAASTAASGSASGASIKLWTYPIGGWGKDETVQELIASFNAKYPDIKVAVEYLDYTNGDDQVNTAIEGGSAPDLIMEGPERLVANWGAKGVMAPLNDLWTDDAKKDIYESVNSACHNDKGDYYEYPLCMTAHCMAVNMTKVKEVGADKYLDTDKHTWSTEGFLNTVDALYKGGYENVAAIYCGGQGGDQGTRAIINNMYGGTFTDDAHTKYTADSAENIKAIQTLYDTDGINFDASIAGGDEITLFRNGTLQMAFCWNIAQQLNTDNNDAGLTNDGDEIMPMAF
;
A
#
# COMPACT_ATOMS: atom_id res chain seq x y z
N MET A 1 -38.06 -13.53 11.20
CA MET A 1 -37.38 -14.65 10.52
C MET A 1 -36.63 -14.03 9.33
N LYS A 2 -35.32 -13.91 9.42
CA LYS A 2 -34.50 -13.38 8.34
C LYS A 2 -34.01 -14.57 7.50
N ASN A 3 -34.44 -14.66 6.25
CA ASN A 3 -33.98 -15.67 5.32
C ASN A 3 -32.56 -15.33 4.85
N ALA A 4 -31.59 -16.08 5.35
CA ALA A 4 -30.22 -16.03 4.86
C ALA A 4 -30.14 -16.70 3.48
N ILE A 5 -29.73 -15.97 2.46
CA ILE A 5 -29.47 -16.51 1.12
C ILE A 5 -28.22 -17.38 1.20
N SER A 6 -28.34 -18.68 0.88
CA SER A 6 -27.18 -19.58 0.91
C SER A 6 -26.24 -19.31 -0.27
N ARG A 7 -24.91 -19.47 -0.05
CA ARG A 7 -23.88 -19.33 -1.10
C ARG A 7 -24.19 -20.14 -2.37
N ARG A 8 -24.89 -21.26 -2.24
CA ARG A 8 -25.30 -22.13 -3.35
C ARG A 8 -26.41 -21.52 -4.20
N SER A 9 -27.24 -20.66 -3.63
CA SER A 9 -28.34 -19.96 -4.33
C SER A 9 -27.80 -18.75 -5.09
N PHE A 10 -26.76 -18.09 -4.57
CA PHE A 10 -26.07 -16.97 -5.24
C PHE A 10 -25.33 -17.45 -6.50
N LEU A 11 -24.60 -18.57 -6.45
CA LEU A 11 -23.89 -19.11 -7.60
C LEU A 11 -24.82 -19.62 -8.72
N LYS A 12 -26.06 -20.01 -8.39
CA LYS A 12 -27.05 -20.36 -9.41
C LYS A 12 -27.66 -19.16 -10.13
N ALA A 13 -27.72 -18.01 -9.48
CA ALA A 13 -28.24 -16.77 -10.08
C ALA A 13 -27.23 -16.12 -11.04
N VAL A 14 -25.92 -16.23 -10.76
CA VAL A 14 -24.86 -15.71 -11.63
C VAL A 14 -24.63 -16.60 -12.88
N GLY A 15 -24.88 -17.90 -12.78
CA GLY A 15 -24.70 -18.85 -13.89
C GLY A 15 -25.73 -18.78 -15.04
N ILE A 16 -26.82 -18.01 -14.88
CA ILE A 16 -27.88 -17.93 -15.89
C ILE A 16 -27.75 -16.72 -16.84
N MET A 17 -26.90 -15.75 -16.53
CA MET A 17 -26.69 -14.55 -17.39
C MET A 17 -25.54 -14.63 -18.39
N SER A 18 -24.77 -15.74 -18.45
CA SER A 18 -23.65 -15.90 -19.37
C SER A 18 -23.85 -16.87 -20.54
N ALA A 19 -25.09 -17.33 -20.78
CA ALA A 19 -25.39 -18.32 -21.82
C ALA A 19 -26.22 -17.81 -23.02
N ALA A 20 -26.13 -16.52 -23.36
CA ALA A 20 -26.83 -15.98 -24.52
C ALA A 20 -25.91 -15.09 -25.38
N GLY A 21 -24.99 -15.69 -26.12
CA GLY A 21 -24.21 -14.91 -27.07
C GLY A 21 -22.99 -15.60 -27.67
N ALA A 22 -23.09 -16.81 -28.20
CA ALA A 22 -22.10 -17.31 -29.18
C ALA A 22 -22.60 -18.57 -29.90
N LEU A 23 -23.36 -18.37 -30.93
CA LEU A 23 -23.60 -19.38 -31.96
C LEU A 23 -23.61 -18.68 -33.32
N ALA A 24 -22.46 -18.64 -33.99
CA ALA A 24 -22.33 -18.67 -35.46
C ALA A 24 -20.85 -18.60 -35.85
N ALA A 25 -20.32 -19.68 -36.34
CA ALA A 25 -19.67 -19.89 -37.64
C ALA A 25 -18.62 -21.00 -37.58
N CYS A 26 -19.02 -22.12 -38.07
CA CYS A 26 -18.41 -23.07 -39.05
C CYS A 26 -16.87 -23.17 -39.16
N GLY A 27 -16.32 -24.36 -38.83
CA GLY A 27 -15.92 -25.29 -39.90
C GLY A 27 -14.43 -25.26 -40.24
N GLY A 28 -13.70 -26.36 -39.93
CA GLY A 28 -12.39 -26.62 -40.59
C GLY A 28 -11.42 -27.48 -39.77
N LYS A 29 -11.28 -28.70 -40.19
CA LYS A 29 -10.49 -29.88 -39.75
C LYS A 29 -9.08 -29.67 -39.20
N SER A 30 -8.83 -30.46 -38.17
CA SER A 30 -7.63 -31.25 -37.77
C SER A 30 -6.26 -31.06 -38.47
N ALA A 31 -5.22 -30.87 -37.61
CA ALA A 31 -4.06 -31.78 -37.62
C ALA A 31 -3.18 -31.49 -36.36
N SER A 32 -2.93 -32.57 -35.63
CA SER A 32 -1.95 -32.66 -34.55
C SER A 32 -0.54 -32.52 -35.09
N THR A 33 0.34 -31.75 -34.46
CA THR A 33 1.76 -32.11 -34.37
C THR A 33 2.39 -31.44 -33.14
N SER A 34 2.88 -32.28 -32.27
CA SER A 34 3.78 -31.96 -31.15
C SER A 34 5.15 -31.57 -31.70
N THR A 35 5.73 -30.48 -31.25
CA THR A 35 7.19 -30.34 -31.24
C THR A 35 7.65 -29.35 -30.15
N ALA A 36 8.44 -29.90 -29.28
CA ALA A 36 9.56 -29.43 -28.47
C ALA A 36 9.79 -27.91 -28.21
N ALA A 37 9.95 -27.64 -26.94
CA ALA A 37 10.58 -26.45 -26.39
C ALA A 37 11.94 -26.17 -27.04
N SER A 38 12.13 -24.94 -27.48
CA SER A 38 13.45 -24.41 -27.76
C SER A 38 13.57 -23.07 -27.03
N SER A 39 14.46 -23.08 -26.05
CA SER A 39 14.97 -21.92 -25.36
C SER A 39 15.62 -20.96 -26.34
N ALA A 40 15.00 -19.83 -26.59
CA ALA A 40 15.63 -18.72 -27.29
C ALA A 40 16.25 -17.76 -26.31
N ALA A 41 17.58 -17.79 -26.22
CA ALA A 41 18.37 -16.72 -25.59
C ALA A 41 18.08 -15.40 -26.33
N SER A 42 17.56 -14.42 -25.64
CA SER A 42 17.41 -13.07 -26.16
C SER A 42 18.76 -12.38 -26.16
N THR A 43 19.40 -12.32 -27.32
CA THR A 43 20.48 -11.36 -27.57
C THR A 43 19.90 -9.97 -27.57
N ALA A 44 20.39 -9.12 -26.66
CA ALA A 44 20.10 -7.70 -26.61
C ALA A 44 20.52 -7.05 -27.95
N ALA A 45 19.56 -6.80 -28.83
CA ALA A 45 19.75 -5.94 -29.97
C ALA A 45 19.44 -4.52 -29.56
N SER A 46 20.46 -3.67 -29.47
CA SER A 46 20.32 -2.21 -29.45
C SER A 46 19.83 -1.76 -30.83
N GLY A 47 18.55 -1.85 -31.06
CA GLY A 47 17.88 -1.33 -32.25
C GLY A 47 16.89 -0.27 -31.80
N SER A 48 16.93 0.93 -32.38
CA SER A 48 15.90 1.96 -32.21
C SER A 48 14.53 1.34 -32.49
N ALA A 49 13.76 1.06 -31.46
CA ALA A 49 12.40 0.56 -31.56
C ALA A 49 11.47 1.72 -31.90
N SER A 50 11.39 2.05 -33.22
CA SER A 50 10.40 3.04 -33.68
C SER A 50 9.00 2.44 -33.53
N GLY A 51 8.15 3.08 -32.71
CA GLY A 51 6.74 2.71 -32.55
C GLY A 51 6.42 1.71 -31.41
N ALA A 52 7.34 1.49 -30.46
CA ALA A 52 7.04 0.68 -29.29
C ALA A 52 5.99 1.36 -28.38
N SER A 53 5.16 0.55 -27.74
CA SER A 53 4.22 1.02 -26.71
C SER A 53 4.53 0.31 -25.40
N ILE A 54 4.57 1.08 -24.30
CA ILE A 54 4.77 0.59 -22.93
C ILE A 54 3.47 0.82 -22.16
N LYS A 55 3.03 -0.20 -21.43
CA LYS A 55 1.92 -0.10 -20.47
C LYS A 55 2.51 0.13 -19.07
N LEU A 56 2.20 1.27 -18.49
CA LEU A 56 2.54 1.62 -17.11
C LEU A 56 1.28 1.57 -16.26
N TRP A 57 1.27 0.70 -15.27
CA TRP A 57 0.21 0.71 -14.24
C TRP A 57 0.76 1.31 -12.95
N THR A 58 0.01 2.21 -12.33
CA THR A 58 0.47 2.95 -11.16
C THR A 58 -0.55 2.95 -10.03
N TYR A 59 -0.10 2.63 -8.83
CA TYR A 59 -0.85 2.85 -7.60
C TYR A 59 -0.75 4.30 -7.14
N PRO A 60 -1.72 4.80 -6.35
CA PRO A 60 -1.76 6.20 -5.92
C PRO A 60 -0.79 6.47 -4.76
N ILE A 61 0.51 6.23 -4.98
CA ILE A 61 1.58 6.52 -4.03
C ILE A 61 1.91 8.01 -4.11
N GLY A 62 1.50 8.79 -3.12
CA GLY A 62 1.69 10.24 -3.13
C GLY A 62 1.05 10.88 -4.37
N GLY A 63 1.84 11.58 -5.17
CA GLY A 63 1.42 12.21 -6.42
C GLY A 63 1.22 11.26 -7.61
N TRP A 64 1.67 10.00 -7.51
CA TRP A 64 1.66 9.03 -8.62
C TRP A 64 0.28 8.49 -8.99
N GLY A 65 -0.74 8.75 -8.17
CA GLY A 65 -2.14 8.52 -8.51
C GLY A 65 -2.78 9.68 -9.31
N LYS A 66 -2.04 10.77 -9.54
CA LYS A 66 -2.53 11.96 -10.25
C LYS A 66 -1.96 11.98 -11.66
N ASP A 67 -2.85 12.15 -12.65
CA ASP A 67 -2.46 12.18 -14.06
C ASP A 67 -1.39 13.25 -14.34
N GLU A 68 -1.52 14.44 -13.77
CA GLU A 68 -0.56 15.54 -13.94
C GLU A 68 0.88 15.11 -13.61
N THR A 69 1.10 14.49 -12.45
CA THR A 69 2.43 14.04 -12.01
C THR A 69 3.00 12.97 -12.93
N VAL A 70 2.16 12.01 -13.32
CA VAL A 70 2.57 10.91 -14.20
C VAL A 70 2.87 11.41 -15.60
N GLN A 71 2.09 12.36 -16.11
CA GLN A 71 2.32 12.97 -17.43
C GLN A 71 3.62 13.80 -17.49
N GLU A 72 4.02 14.45 -16.39
CA GLU A 72 5.33 15.12 -16.29
C GLU A 72 6.49 14.12 -16.42
N LEU A 73 6.38 12.96 -15.76
CA LEU A 73 7.36 11.88 -15.90
C LEU A 73 7.42 11.37 -17.34
N ILE A 74 6.26 11.10 -17.94
CA ILE A 74 6.18 10.62 -19.34
C ILE A 74 6.72 11.67 -20.31
N ALA A 75 6.45 12.94 -20.11
CA ALA A 75 6.99 14.02 -20.93
C ALA A 75 8.53 14.06 -20.86
N SER A 76 9.09 13.90 -19.66
CA SER A 76 10.54 13.81 -19.46
C SER A 76 11.15 12.59 -20.15
N PHE A 77 10.48 11.44 -20.12
CA PHE A 77 10.88 10.24 -20.85
C PHE A 77 10.80 10.44 -22.34
N ASN A 78 9.69 10.97 -22.85
CA ASN A 78 9.46 11.20 -24.27
C ASN A 78 10.39 12.27 -24.88
N ALA A 79 10.94 13.18 -24.05
CA ALA A 79 11.99 14.10 -24.51
C ALA A 79 13.26 13.37 -24.99
N LYS A 80 13.51 12.17 -24.45
CA LYS A 80 14.65 11.30 -24.83
C LYS A 80 14.24 10.20 -25.84
N TYR A 81 13.01 9.74 -25.75
CA TYR A 81 12.48 8.59 -26.51
C TYR A 81 11.14 8.95 -27.18
N PRO A 82 11.12 9.89 -28.15
CA PRO A 82 9.87 10.43 -28.72
C PRO A 82 9.02 9.39 -29.49
N ASP A 83 9.63 8.31 -29.94
CA ASP A 83 8.96 7.26 -30.71
C ASP A 83 8.31 6.18 -29.83
N ILE A 84 8.50 6.23 -28.49
CA ILE A 84 7.92 5.27 -27.56
C ILE A 84 6.67 5.88 -26.92
N LYS A 85 5.53 5.20 -27.10
CA LYS A 85 4.27 5.61 -26.46
C LYS A 85 4.14 4.94 -25.10
N VAL A 86 3.68 5.70 -24.09
CA VAL A 86 3.37 5.16 -22.76
C VAL A 86 1.86 5.26 -22.54
N ALA A 87 1.22 4.11 -22.32
CA ALA A 87 -0.19 4.02 -21.92
C ALA A 87 -0.24 3.80 -20.43
N VAL A 88 -0.96 4.68 -19.72
CA VAL A 88 -1.08 4.65 -18.24
C VAL A 88 -2.42 4.08 -17.84
N GLU A 89 -2.41 3.25 -16.78
CA GLU A 89 -3.60 2.81 -16.06
C GLU A 89 -3.41 3.10 -14.59
N TYR A 90 -4.41 3.74 -13.98
CA TYR A 90 -4.39 4.09 -12.55
C TYR A 90 -5.12 3.03 -11.77
N LEU A 91 -4.41 2.42 -10.82
CA LEU A 91 -4.91 1.41 -9.91
C LEU A 91 -5.41 2.06 -8.61
N ASP A 92 -6.17 1.31 -7.84
CA ASP A 92 -6.55 1.65 -6.46
C ASP A 92 -6.13 0.53 -5.50
N TYR A 93 -6.11 0.84 -4.19
CA TYR A 93 -5.72 -0.15 -3.17
C TYR A 93 -6.85 -1.11 -2.79
N THR A 94 -8.06 -0.95 -3.32
CA THR A 94 -9.20 -1.82 -3.03
C THR A 94 -9.23 -3.02 -3.97
N ASN A 95 -8.98 -2.80 -5.27
CA ASN A 95 -9.12 -3.81 -6.31
C ASN A 95 -7.86 -4.01 -7.15
N GLY A 96 -6.84 -3.14 -7.00
CA GLY A 96 -5.66 -3.13 -7.87
C GLY A 96 -4.90 -4.44 -7.87
N ASP A 97 -4.74 -5.09 -6.72
CA ASP A 97 -4.03 -6.37 -6.62
C ASP A 97 -4.74 -7.48 -7.40
N ASP A 98 -6.08 -7.54 -7.32
CA ASP A 98 -6.87 -8.50 -8.08
C ASP A 98 -6.83 -8.21 -9.58
N GLN A 99 -6.80 -6.93 -9.96
CA GLN A 99 -6.67 -6.51 -11.35
C GLN A 99 -5.31 -6.91 -11.93
N VAL A 100 -4.20 -6.66 -11.21
CA VAL A 100 -2.85 -7.06 -11.62
C VAL A 100 -2.74 -8.58 -11.71
N ASN A 101 -3.19 -9.31 -10.69
CA ASN A 101 -3.14 -10.78 -10.70
C ASN A 101 -3.94 -11.36 -11.86
N THR A 102 -5.13 -10.84 -12.13
CA THR A 102 -5.97 -11.26 -13.27
C THR A 102 -5.26 -10.99 -14.62
N ALA A 103 -4.61 -9.84 -14.75
CA ALA A 103 -3.88 -9.48 -15.97
C ALA A 103 -2.65 -10.38 -16.18
N ILE A 104 -1.92 -10.71 -15.11
CA ILE A 104 -0.80 -11.66 -15.15
C ILE A 104 -1.29 -13.04 -15.62
N GLU A 105 -2.35 -13.58 -14.99
CA GLU A 105 -2.93 -14.88 -15.35
C GLU A 105 -3.49 -14.91 -16.77
N GLY A 106 -4.07 -13.79 -17.19
CA GLY A 106 -4.64 -13.62 -18.54
C GLY A 106 -3.62 -13.31 -19.65
N GLY A 107 -2.32 -13.15 -19.32
CA GLY A 107 -1.27 -12.81 -20.29
C GLY A 107 -1.39 -11.40 -20.86
N SER A 108 -2.04 -10.48 -20.14
CA SER A 108 -2.24 -9.06 -20.51
C SER A 108 -1.57 -8.08 -19.53
N ALA A 109 -0.66 -8.59 -18.70
CA ALA A 109 0.07 -7.80 -17.71
C ALA A 109 0.68 -6.51 -18.29
N PRO A 110 0.86 -5.46 -17.46
CA PRO A 110 1.60 -4.27 -17.86
C PRO A 110 3.09 -4.58 -18.06
N ASP A 111 3.79 -3.69 -18.75
CA ASP A 111 5.25 -3.76 -18.87
C ASP A 111 5.95 -3.23 -17.63
N LEU A 112 5.35 -2.23 -16.96
CA LEU A 112 5.84 -1.60 -15.76
C LEU A 112 4.71 -1.41 -14.74
N ILE A 113 5.04 -1.61 -13.46
CA ILE A 113 4.16 -1.28 -12.33
C ILE A 113 4.91 -0.33 -11.39
N MET A 114 4.26 0.76 -11.01
CA MET A 114 4.72 1.67 -9.96
C MET A 114 4.08 1.25 -8.63
N GLU A 115 4.87 0.70 -7.72
CA GLU A 115 4.43 0.23 -6.40
C GLU A 115 5.63 0.04 -5.45
N GLY A 116 5.37 -0.44 -4.24
CA GLY A 116 6.37 -0.72 -3.22
C GLY A 116 6.85 -2.17 -3.19
N PRO A 117 7.90 -2.44 -2.39
CA PRO A 117 8.58 -3.74 -2.36
C PRO A 117 7.70 -4.88 -1.83
N GLU A 118 6.68 -4.60 -1.04
CA GLU A 118 5.76 -5.60 -0.53
C GLU A 118 4.99 -6.31 -1.65
N ARG A 119 4.71 -5.60 -2.77
CA ARG A 119 4.07 -6.17 -3.96
C ARG A 119 5.09 -6.60 -4.98
N LEU A 120 6.05 -5.74 -5.30
CA LEU A 120 7.01 -6.00 -6.38
C LEU A 120 7.99 -7.11 -6.02
N VAL A 121 8.55 -7.10 -4.81
CA VAL A 121 9.58 -8.06 -4.38
C VAL A 121 8.95 -9.24 -3.64
N ALA A 122 8.23 -8.96 -2.55
CA ALA A 122 7.75 -10.02 -1.64
C ALA A 122 6.55 -10.81 -2.18
N ASN A 123 5.79 -10.27 -3.14
CA ASN A 123 4.65 -10.95 -3.75
C ASN A 123 4.95 -11.39 -5.18
N TRP A 124 4.92 -10.49 -6.16
CA TRP A 124 5.03 -10.87 -7.59
C TRP A 124 6.43 -11.33 -7.97
N GLY A 125 7.49 -10.70 -7.43
CA GLY A 125 8.86 -11.17 -7.59
C GLY A 125 9.08 -12.56 -7.02
N ALA A 126 8.62 -12.81 -5.77
CA ALA A 126 8.71 -14.12 -5.13
C ALA A 126 7.94 -15.22 -5.89
N LYS A 127 6.83 -14.87 -6.54
CA LYS A 127 6.06 -15.77 -7.42
C LYS A 127 6.73 -16.02 -8.77
N GLY A 128 7.80 -15.29 -9.11
CA GLY A 128 8.51 -15.42 -10.38
C GLY A 128 7.75 -14.89 -11.60
N VAL A 129 6.80 -13.98 -11.40
CA VAL A 129 6.01 -13.38 -12.49
C VAL A 129 6.55 -12.02 -12.92
N MET A 130 7.60 -11.52 -12.26
CA MET A 130 8.30 -10.30 -12.62
C MET A 130 9.66 -10.59 -13.24
N ALA A 131 10.07 -9.75 -14.18
CA ALA A 131 11.42 -9.78 -14.73
C ALA A 131 12.40 -9.15 -13.71
N PRO A 132 13.56 -9.75 -13.45
CA PRO A 132 14.57 -9.16 -12.58
C PRO A 132 15.19 -7.91 -13.24
N LEU A 133 15.49 -6.92 -12.41
CA LEU A 133 16.08 -5.63 -12.79
C LEU A 133 17.57 -5.55 -12.48
N ASN A 134 18.25 -6.69 -12.30
CA ASN A 134 19.66 -6.77 -11.87
C ASN A 134 20.59 -5.88 -12.71
N ASP A 135 20.34 -5.77 -14.00
CA ASP A 135 21.15 -4.95 -14.93
C ASP A 135 21.08 -3.44 -14.64
N LEU A 136 20.04 -2.96 -13.95
CA LEU A 136 19.91 -1.56 -13.53
C LEU A 136 20.66 -1.27 -12.24
N TRP A 137 20.93 -2.29 -11.43
CA TRP A 137 21.57 -2.19 -10.13
C TRP A 137 23.10 -2.28 -10.24
N THR A 138 23.69 -1.26 -10.84
CA THR A 138 25.13 -1.10 -10.91
C THR A 138 25.74 -0.85 -9.53
N ASP A 139 27.08 -1.01 -9.38
CA ASP A 139 27.77 -0.70 -8.14
C ASP A 139 27.60 0.77 -7.71
N ASP A 140 27.45 1.67 -8.67
CA ASP A 140 27.24 3.09 -8.39
C ASP A 140 25.80 3.34 -7.91
N ALA A 141 24.79 2.70 -8.52
CA ALA A 141 23.41 2.76 -8.05
C ALA A 141 23.27 2.25 -6.61
N LYS A 142 23.94 1.12 -6.30
CA LYS A 142 23.95 0.55 -4.94
C LYS A 142 24.60 1.47 -3.90
N LYS A 143 25.59 2.27 -4.28
CA LYS A 143 26.23 3.22 -3.37
C LYS A 143 25.39 4.47 -3.13
N ASP A 144 24.58 4.86 -4.11
CA ASP A 144 23.75 6.06 -4.07
C ASP A 144 22.44 5.85 -3.29
N ILE A 145 22.04 4.61 -3.09
CA ILE A 145 20.79 4.22 -2.42
C ILE A 145 21.09 3.74 -0.99
N TYR A 146 20.32 4.22 -0.02
CA TYR A 146 20.45 3.78 1.38
C TYR A 146 20.31 2.26 1.49
N GLU A 147 21.13 1.64 2.34
CA GLU A 147 21.13 0.17 2.54
C GLU A 147 19.75 -0.38 2.93
N SER A 148 19.01 0.35 3.78
CA SER A 148 17.65 -0.03 4.18
C SER A 148 16.66 -0.05 3.01
N VAL A 149 16.85 0.80 2.01
CA VAL A 149 16.04 0.82 0.78
C VAL A 149 16.51 -0.27 -0.17
N ASN A 150 17.84 -0.38 -0.37
CA ASN A 150 18.44 -1.41 -1.21
C ASN A 150 17.99 -2.83 -0.79
N SER A 151 18.06 -3.13 0.52
CA SER A 151 17.68 -4.45 1.04
C SER A 151 16.20 -4.81 0.80
N ALA A 152 15.32 -3.83 0.66
CA ALA A 152 13.91 -4.05 0.35
C ALA A 152 13.67 -4.34 -1.14
N CYS A 153 14.59 -3.94 -2.04
CA CYS A 153 14.39 -4.03 -3.49
C CYS A 153 14.75 -5.39 -4.10
N HIS A 154 15.30 -6.32 -3.33
CA HIS A 154 15.71 -7.65 -3.81
C HIS A 154 15.23 -8.78 -2.88
N ASN A 155 15.15 -9.99 -3.42
CA ASN A 155 14.89 -11.20 -2.64
C ASN A 155 16.18 -11.72 -1.98
N ASP A 156 16.06 -12.77 -1.16
CA ASP A 156 17.19 -13.42 -0.47
C ASP A 156 18.24 -14.05 -1.43
N LYS A 157 17.89 -14.23 -2.71
CA LYS A 157 18.80 -14.74 -3.74
C LYS A 157 19.59 -13.63 -4.43
N GLY A 158 19.28 -12.37 -4.12
CA GLY A 158 19.89 -11.19 -4.74
C GLY A 158 19.29 -10.80 -6.09
N ASP A 159 18.09 -11.28 -6.41
CA ASP A 159 17.35 -10.84 -7.59
C ASP A 159 16.57 -9.57 -7.26
N TYR A 160 16.85 -8.49 -7.95
CA TYR A 160 16.20 -7.20 -7.81
C TYR A 160 14.92 -7.15 -8.65
N TYR A 161 13.81 -6.75 -8.03
CA TYR A 161 12.51 -6.59 -8.71
C TYR A 161 11.95 -5.17 -8.61
N GLU A 162 12.65 -4.30 -7.90
CA GLU A 162 12.28 -2.89 -7.76
C GLU A 162 13.49 -2.00 -8.02
N TYR A 163 13.24 -0.80 -8.56
CA TYR A 163 14.19 0.32 -8.60
C TYR A 163 13.53 1.52 -7.92
N PRO A 164 14.00 1.96 -6.74
CA PRO A 164 13.29 2.93 -5.93
C PRO A 164 13.39 4.33 -6.53
N LEU A 165 12.26 5.03 -6.56
CA LEU A 165 12.20 6.44 -6.96
C LEU A 165 12.11 7.36 -5.75
N CYS A 166 11.46 6.93 -4.69
CA CYS A 166 11.31 7.66 -3.44
C CYS A 166 11.05 6.68 -2.30
N MET A 167 11.19 7.17 -1.08
CA MET A 167 10.79 6.46 0.13
C MET A 167 9.96 7.41 0.98
N THR A 168 8.90 6.89 1.58
CA THR A 168 8.14 7.59 2.62
C THR A 168 7.98 6.68 3.83
N ALA A 169 8.03 7.26 5.02
CA ALA A 169 7.78 6.52 6.25
C ALA A 169 6.33 6.75 6.69
N HIS A 170 5.63 5.66 6.98
CA HIS A 170 4.38 5.74 7.72
C HIS A 170 4.68 5.77 9.21
N CYS A 171 4.04 6.68 9.92
CA CYS A 171 4.10 6.81 11.36
C CYS A 171 2.72 7.16 11.90
N MET A 172 2.61 7.30 13.21
CA MET A 172 1.42 7.87 13.82
C MET A 172 1.50 9.40 13.75
N ALA A 173 0.37 10.07 13.86
CA ALA A 173 0.30 11.51 14.08
C ALA A 173 -0.68 11.83 15.19
N VAL A 174 -0.43 12.91 15.92
CA VAL A 174 -1.31 13.41 16.97
C VAL A 174 -1.55 14.91 16.81
N ASN A 175 -2.75 15.35 17.13
CA ASN A 175 -3.09 16.77 17.24
C ASN A 175 -2.45 17.34 18.51
N MET A 176 -1.28 17.93 18.37
CA MET A 176 -0.47 18.41 19.49
C MET A 176 -1.10 19.61 20.20
N THR A 177 -1.88 20.42 19.49
CA THR A 177 -2.66 21.50 20.10
C THR A 177 -3.64 20.93 21.14
N LYS A 178 -4.38 19.88 20.78
CA LYS A 178 -5.36 19.25 21.69
C LYS A 178 -4.67 18.47 22.82
N VAL A 179 -3.55 17.83 22.54
CA VAL A 179 -2.71 17.18 23.56
C VAL A 179 -2.28 18.18 24.63
N LYS A 180 -1.79 19.36 24.23
CA LYS A 180 -1.40 20.44 25.16
C LYS A 180 -2.60 21.01 25.91
N GLU A 181 -3.75 21.14 25.23
CA GLU A 181 -4.99 21.66 25.83
C GLU A 181 -5.45 20.81 27.03
N VAL A 182 -5.32 19.48 26.92
CA VAL A 182 -5.68 18.55 28.00
C VAL A 182 -4.53 18.21 28.95
N GLY A 183 -3.34 18.82 28.77
CA GLY A 183 -2.15 18.60 29.60
C GLY A 183 -1.55 17.20 29.47
N ALA A 184 -1.69 16.58 28.30
CA ALA A 184 -1.19 15.23 28.02
C ALA A 184 0.22 15.21 27.39
N ASP A 185 0.79 16.36 27.03
CA ASP A 185 2.12 16.52 26.47
C ASP A 185 3.24 15.92 27.36
N LYS A 186 3.03 15.85 28.66
CA LYS A 186 3.92 15.19 29.62
C LYS A 186 4.07 13.67 29.43
N TYR A 187 3.22 13.03 28.65
CA TYR A 187 3.26 11.60 28.36
C TYR A 187 4.05 11.27 27.09
N LEU A 188 4.50 12.29 26.36
CA LEU A 188 5.25 12.17 25.11
C LEU A 188 6.70 12.61 25.31
N ASP A 189 7.62 11.99 24.59
CA ASP A 189 8.96 12.54 24.34
C ASP A 189 8.88 13.41 23.07
N THR A 190 8.65 14.70 23.27
CA THR A 190 8.46 15.65 22.16
C THR A 190 9.75 15.95 21.39
N ASP A 191 10.92 15.66 21.96
CA ASP A 191 12.21 15.84 21.29
C ASP A 191 12.51 14.68 20.33
N LYS A 192 12.13 13.45 20.73
CA LYS A 192 12.33 12.26 19.91
C LYS A 192 11.09 11.87 19.10
N HIS A 193 9.97 12.53 19.34
CA HIS A 193 8.69 12.17 18.73
C HIS A 193 8.28 10.73 19.02
N THR A 194 8.45 10.30 20.28
CA THR A 194 8.13 8.93 20.71
C THR A 194 7.29 8.91 21.98
N TRP A 195 6.65 7.78 22.22
CA TRP A 195 5.98 7.44 23.46
C TRP A 195 6.15 5.96 23.80
N SER A 196 6.02 5.63 25.06
CA SER A 196 5.81 4.25 25.48
C SER A 196 4.34 3.86 25.30
N THR A 197 4.03 2.58 25.36
CA THR A 197 2.64 2.09 25.34
C THR A 197 1.81 2.77 26.46
N GLU A 198 2.36 2.93 27.66
CA GLU A 198 1.70 3.63 28.73
C GLU A 198 1.47 5.11 28.42
N GLY A 199 2.47 5.79 27.84
CA GLY A 199 2.35 7.19 27.41
C GLY A 199 1.28 7.38 26.35
N PHE A 200 1.22 6.49 25.36
CA PHE A 200 0.16 6.48 24.37
C PHE A 200 -1.23 6.33 25.00
N LEU A 201 -1.43 5.31 25.83
CA LEU A 201 -2.72 5.05 26.49
C LEU A 201 -3.15 6.20 27.41
N ASN A 202 -2.21 6.78 28.16
CA ASN A 202 -2.48 7.96 29.01
C ASN A 202 -2.85 9.19 28.18
N THR A 203 -2.28 9.35 27.00
CA THR A 203 -2.62 10.45 26.08
C THR A 203 -4.03 10.26 25.51
N VAL A 204 -4.40 9.03 25.09
CA VAL A 204 -5.76 8.71 24.65
C VAL A 204 -6.77 8.97 25.75
N ASP A 205 -6.53 8.48 26.98
CA ASP A 205 -7.41 8.68 28.13
C ASP A 205 -7.60 10.17 28.47
N ALA A 206 -6.52 10.95 28.43
CA ALA A 206 -6.59 12.38 28.71
C ALA A 206 -7.40 13.14 27.64
N LEU A 207 -7.23 12.81 26.37
CA LEU A 207 -8.02 13.38 25.28
C LEU A 207 -9.49 12.99 25.42
N TYR A 208 -9.79 11.72 25.66
CA TYR A 208 -11.16 11.23 25.86
C TYR A 208 -11.85 11.94 27.03
N LYS A 209 -11.20 12.03 28.18
CA LYS A 209 -11.69 12.78 29.37
C LYS A 209 -11.80 14.28 29.13
N GLY A 210 -11.00 14.80 28.20
CA GLY A 210 -11.08 16.19 27.75
C GLY A 210 -12.27 16.49 26.82
N GLY A 211 -13.08 15.48 26.49
CA GLY A 211 -14.29 15.61 25.68
C GLY A 211 -14.13 15.22 24.22
N TYR A 212 -12.99 14.66 23.83
CA TYR A 212 -12.75 14.15 22.47
C TYR A 212 -13.18 12.68 22.39
N GLU A 213 -14.47 12.43 22.12
CA GLU A 213 -15.04 11.07 22.11
C GLU A 213 -14.39 10.14 21.06
N ASN A 214 -13.90 10.71 19.96
CA ASN A 214 -13.23 9.98 18.87
C ASN A 214 -11.75 10.37 18.84
N VAL A 215 -10.94 9.76 19.71
CA VAL A 215 -9.50 10.07 19.74
C VAL A 215 -8.80 9.45 18.54
N ALA A 216 -9.09 8.18 18.24
CA ALA A 216 -8.52 7.45 17.10
C ALA A 216 -9.48 6.40 16.58
N ALA A 217 -9.23 5.88 15.38
CA ALA A 217 -9.99 4.80 14.79
C ALA A 217 -9.07 3.69 14.25
N ILE A 218 -9.39 2.45 14.59
CA ILE A 218 -8.85 1.25 13.95
C ILE A 218 -9.75 0.95 12.76
N TYR A 219 -9.26 1.18 11.55
CA TYR A 219 -10.02 0.95 10.35
C TYR A 219 -9.74 -0.44 9.76
N CYS A 220 -10.77 -1.02 9.17
CA CYS A 220 -10.77 -2.39 8.64
C CYS A 220 -11.37 -2.48 7.22
N GLY A 221 -11.63 -1.33 6.59
CA GLY A 221 -12.19 -1.28 5.24
C GLY A 221 -11.10 -1.39 4.16
N GLY A 222 -11.34 -2.20 3.13
CA GLY A 222 -10.47 -2.32 1.98
C GLY A 222 -9.24 -3.19 2.17
N GLN A 223 -8.39 -3.25 1.14
CA GLN A 223 -7.13 -4.03 1.10
C GLN A 223 -5.89 -3.20 1.43
N GLY A 224 -6.00 -1.89 1.46
CA GLY A 224 -4.90 -0.95 1.68
C GLY A 224 -5.10 -0.07 2.91
N GLY A 225 -4.02 0.55 3.37
CA GLY A 225 -4.06 1.50 4.46
C GLY A 225 -4.03 0.88 5.86
N ASP A 226 -3.88 -0.42 5.97
CA ASP A 226 -3.83 -1.15 7.23
C ASP A 226 -2.43 -1.13 7.92
N GLN A 227 -1.44 -0.50 7.28
CA GLN A 227 -0.06 -0.42 7.80
C GLN A 227 -0.02 0.21 9.20
N GLY A 228 -0.78 1.28 9.43
CA GLY A 228 -0.84 1.93 10.74
C GLY A 228 -1.42 1.01 11.80
N THR A 229 -2.53 0.32 11.51
CA THR A 229 -3.16 -0.64 12.42
C THR A 229 -2.22 -1.80 12.73
N ARG A 230 -1.54 -2.37 11.74
CA ARG A 230 -0.55 -3.44 11.95
C ARG A 230 0.63 -2.95 12.77
N ALA A 231 1.16 -1.77 12.47
CA ALA A 231 2.29 -1.20 13.18
C ALA A 231 1.98 -0.94 14.65
N ILE A 232 0.81 -0.38 14.98
CA ILE A 232 0.45 -0.13 16.40
C ILE A 232 0.31 -1.44 17.17
N ILE A 233 -0.32 -2.48 16.58
CA ILE A 233 -0.48 -3.79 17.22
C ILE A 233 0.89 -4.40 17.55
N ASN A 234 1.83 -4.39 16.61
CA ASN A 234 3.16 -4.94 16.83
C ASN A 234 3.97 -4.11 17.85
N ASN A 235 3.94 -2.79 17.71
CA ASN A 235 4.81 -1.90 18.48
C ASN A 235 4.40 -1.77 19.94
N MET A 236 3.11 -1.90 20.28
CA MET A 236 2.63 -1.76 21.65
C MET A 236 3.29 -2.74 22.63
N TYR A 237 3.46 -3.99 22.25
CA TYR A 237 3.99 -5.04 23.12
C TYR A 237 5.07 -5.91 22.47
N GLY A 238 5.62 -5.49 21.32
CA GLY A 238 6.70 -6.20 20.65
C GLY A 238 6.26 -7.47 19.93
N GLY A 239 5.01 -7.54 19.49
CA GLY A 239 4.53 -8.64 18.67
C GLY A 239 5.08 -8.60 17.25
N THR A 240 4.89 -9.70 16.51
CA THR A 240 5.28 -9.83 15.10
C THR A 240 4.16 -10.51 14.32
N PHE A 241 4.16 -10.39 12.99
CA PHE A 241 3.23 -11.12 12.13
C PHE A 241 3.84 -12.38 11.52
N THR A 242 5.18 -12.48 11.53
CA THR A 242 5.93 -13.67 11.11
C THR A 242 7.07 -13.95 12.08
N ASP A 243 7.59 -15.18 12.05
CA ASP A 243 8.87 -15.48 12.66
C ASP A 243 10.03 -14.82 11.88
N ASP A 244 11.24 -14.80 12.47
CA ASP A 244 12.42 -14.15 11.87
C ASP A 244 12.82 -14.75 10.51
N ALA A 245 12.46 -16.01 10.26
CA ALA A 245 12.72 -16.68 9.00
C ALA A 245 11.62 -16.44 7.95
N HIS A 246 10.56 -15.71 8.29
CA HIS A 246 9.36 -15.48 7.44
C HIS A 246 8.69 -16.77 6.95
N THR A 247 8.78 -17.85 7.73
CA THR A 247 8.23 -19.18 7.39
C THR A 247 6.93 -19.52 8.10
N LYS A 248 6.63 -18.81 9.18
CA LYS A 248 5.41 -18.99 10.00
C LYS A 248 4.74 -17.67 10.27
N TYR A 249 3.42 -17.67 10.23
CA TYR A 249 2.62 -16.57 10.77
C TYR A 249 2.61 -16.62 12.30
N THR A 250 2.81 -15.45 12.93
CA THR A 250 2.76 -15.23 14.39
C THR A 250 1.72 -14.16 14.74
N ALA A 251 0.79 -13.89 13.82
CA ALA A 251 -0.24 -12.86 13.99
C ALA A 251 -1.13 -13.08 15.22
N ASP A 252 -1.26 -14.32 15.67
CA ASP A 252 -1.99 -14.77 16.87
C ASP A 252 -1.10 -14.85 18.13
N SER A 253 0.06 -14.20 18.14
CA SER A 253 0.93 -14.13 19.31
C SER A 253 0.23 -13.50 20.51
N ALA A 254 0.66 -13.84 21.72
CA ALA A 254 0.10 -13.29 22.95
C ALA A 254 0.23 -11.77 23.01
N GLU A 255 1.32 -11.22 22.49
CA GLU A 255 1.62 -9.80 22.39
C GLU A 255 0.63 -9.08 21.47
N ASN A 256 0.35 -9.62 20.29
CA ASN A 256 -0.61 -9.07 19.34
C ASN A 256 -2.04 -9.15 19.89
N ILE A 257 -2.43 -10.28 20.46
CA ILE A 257 -3.76 -10.44 21.09
C ILE A 257 -3.93 -9.41 22.23
N LYS A 258 -2.90 -9.24 23.06
CA LYS A 258 -2.90 -8.26 24.13
C LYS A 258 -3.04 -6.84 23.61
N ALA A 259 -2.36 -6.49 22.50
CA ALA A 259 -2.44 -5.18 21.88
C ALA A 259 -3.86 -4.90 21.36
N ILE A 260 -4.45 -5.83 20.62
CA ILE A 260 -5.82 -5.71 20.11
C ILE A 260 -6.82 -5.57 21.26
N GLN A 261 -6.70 -6.41 22.30
CA GLN A 261 -7.59 -6.33 23.47
C GLN A 261 -7.45 -5.00 24.20
N THR A 262 -6.22 -4.52 24.39
CA THR A 262 -5.96 -3.21 25.02
C THR A 262 -6.59 -2.08 24.21
N LEU A 263 -6.41 -2.08 22.88
CA LEU A 263 -7.01 -1.06 22.02
C LEU A 263 -8.54 -1.11 22.05
N TYR A 264 -9.12 -2.32 22.06
CA TYR A 264 -10.57 -2.53 22.09
C TYR A 264 -11.19 -2.05 23.44
N ASP A 265 -10.48 -2.24 24.54
CA ASP A 265 -10.93 -1.86 25.88
C ASP A 265 -10.63 -0.38 26.22
N THR A 266 -9.97 0.37 25.31
CA THR A 266 -9.59 1.78 25.55
C THR A 266 -10.67 2.71 25.03
N ASP A 267 -11.30 3.47 25.93
CA ASP A 267 -12.25 4.50 25.56
C ASP A 267 -11.61 5.55 24.64
N GLY A 268 -12.34 5.99 23.64
CA GLY A 268 -11.85 6.95 22.62
C GLY A 268 -11.18 6.31 21.40
N ILE A 269 -10.92 4.98 21.41
CA ILE A 269 -10.47 4.23 20.24
C ILE A 269 -11.65 3.47 19.64
N ASN A 270 -12.01 3.78 18.39
CA ASN A 270 -13.13 3.19 17.71
C ASN A 270 -12.67 2.13 16.70
N PHE A 271 -13.37 1.01 16.65
CA PHE A 271 -13.21 -0.02 15.61
C PHE A 271 -14.32 0.16 14.59
N ASP A 272 -13.99 0.67 13.41
CA ASP A 272 -14.98 0.98 12.37
C ASP A 272 -14.61 0.33 11.03
N ALA A 273 -15.41 -0.66 10.64
CA ALA A 273 -15.22 -1.37 9.39
C ALA A 273 -15.60 -0.55 8.14
N SER A 274 -16.24 0.61 8.31
CA SER A 274 -16.59 1.50 7.19
C SER A 274 -15.45 2.46 6.84
N ILE A 275 -14.46 2.65 7.71
CA ILE A 275 -13.31 3.52 7.48
C ILE A 275 -12.27 2.78 6.65
N ALA A 276 -11.89 3.31 5.50
CA ALA A 276 -10.75 2.88 4.70
C ALA A 276 -9.52 3.77 4.97
N GLY A 277 -8.32 3.31 4.57
CA GLY A 277 -7.08 3.98 4.91
C GLY A 277 -6.99 5.47 4.54
N GLY A 278 -7.58 5.87 3.41
CA GLY A 278 -7.63 7.28 3.00
C GLY A 278 -8.57 8.15 3.83
N ASP A 279 -9.59 7.54 4.45
CA ASP A 279 -10.60 8.26 5.23
C ASP A 279 -10.02 8.71 6.58
N GLU A 280 -9.17 7.90 7.21
CA GLU A 280 -8.53 8.22 8.50
C GLU A 280 -7.81 9.57 8.44
N ILE A 281 -7.01 9.80 7.41
CA ILE A 281 -6.27 11.05 7.23
C ILE A 281 -7.21 12.24 7.08
N THR A 282 -8.30 12.07 6.32
CA THR A 282 -9.32 13.11 6.17
C THR A 282 -10.01 13.42 7.48
N LEU A 283 -10.39 12.41 8.27
CA LEU A 283 -11.01 12.55 9.58
C LEU A 283 -10.07 13.20 10.61
N PHE A 284 -8.79 12.84 10.56
CA PHE A 284 -7.77 13.47 11.41
C PHE A 284 -7.54 14.94 11.06
N ARG A 285 -7.42 15.25 9.77
CA ARG A 285 -7.19 16.63 9.31
C ARG A 285 -8.34 17.57 9.60
N ASN A 286 -9.59 17.11 9.54
CA ASN A 286 -10.76 17.91 9.87
C ASN A 286 -11.12 17.92 11.37
N GLY A 287 -10.26 17.37 12.23
CA GLY A 287 -10.43 17.37 13.69
C GLY A 287 -11.45 16.37 14.24
N THR A 288 -12.03 15.51 13.40
CA THR A 288 -12.93 14.44 13.86
C THR A 288 -12.18 13.40 14.71
N LEU A 289 -10.96 13.04 14.29
CA LEU A 289 -10.01 12.24 15.06
C LEU A 289 -8.90 13.15 15.61
N GLN A 290 -8.34 12.80 16.75
CA GLN A 290 -7.20 13.50 17.36
C GLN A 290 -5.87 12.78 17.12
N MET A 291 -5.91 11.55 16.61
CA MET A 291 -4.77 10.74 16.20
C MET A 291 -5.05 10.04 14.88
N ALA A 292 -4.00 9.84 14.10
CA ALA A 292 -4.00 8.96 12.94
C ALA A 292 -2.91 7.91 13.11
N PHE A 293 -3.20 6.66 12.79
CA PHE A 293 -2.25 5.55 12.93
C PHE A 293 -1.43 5.31 11.67
N CYS A 294 -1.94 5.74 10.50
CA CYS A 294 -1.25 5.62 9.23
C CYS A 294 -1.06 6.98 8.56
N TRP A 295 -0.24 7.83 9.17
CA TRP A 295 0.06 9.16 8.64
C TRP A 295 1.44 9.19 7.98
N ASN A 296 1.60 10.01 6.95
CA ASN A 296 2.90 10.40 6.42
C ASN A 296 2.84 11.81 5.82
N ILE A 297 4.01 12.44 5.68
CA ILE A 297 4.13 13.80 5.18
C ILE A 297 3.61 13.96 3.74
N ALA A 298 3.78 12.95 2.90
CA ALA A 298 3.33 13.00 1.51
C ALA A 298 1.80 13.06 1.40
N GLN A 299 1.08 12.33 2.26
CA GLN A 299 -0.39 12.41 2.34
C GLN A 299 -0.84 13.79 2.79
N GLN A 300 -0.13 14.38 3.75
CA GLN A 300 -0.45 15.74 4.24
C GLN A 300 -0.21 16.80 3.17
N LEU A 301 0.90 16.70 2.43
CA LEU A 301 1.23 17.63 1.34
C LEU A 301 0.29 17.52 0.12
N ASN A 302 -0.38 16.40 -0.05
CA ASN A 302 -1.40 16.21 -1.10
C ASN A 302 -2.71 16.95 -0.84
N THR A 303 -2.74 17.86 0.09
CA THR A 303 -3.93 18.57 0.53
C THR A 303 -3.94 20.01 0.01
N ASP A 304 -5.12 20.60 -0.07
CA ASP A 304 -5.29 21.93 -0.68
C ASP A 304 -4.49 23.06 0.02
N ASN A 305 -4.21 22.90 1.32
CA ASN A 305 -3.41 23.87 2.06
C ASN A 305 -1.89 23.60 2.03
N ASN A 306 -1.44 22.45 1.57
CA ASN A 306 -0.05 22.04 1.48
C ASN A 306 0.79 22.27 2.77
N ASP A 307 0.14 22.38 3.93
CA ASP A 307 0.79 22.58 5.21
C ASP A 307 0.85 21.26 5.98
N ALA A 308 2.01 20.63 5.95
CA ALA A 308 2.22 19.32 6.57
C ALA A 308 2.21 19.35 8.10
N GLY A 309 2.37 20.52 8.70
CA GLY A 309 2.44 20.70 10.14
C GLY A 309 1.11 21.03 10.81
N LEU A 310 0.03 21.24 10.03
CA LEU A 310 -1.23 21.73 10.56
C LEU A 310 -2.44 20.93 10.08
N THR A 311 -3.46 20.84 10.93
CA THR A 311 -4.81 20.40 10.55
C THR A 311 -5.54 21.50 9.75
N ASN A 312 -6.72 21.20 9.24
CA ASN A 312 -7.54 22.20 8.51
C ASN A 312 -7.91 23.40 9.38
N ASP A 313 -8.03 23.21 10.70
CA ASP A 313 -8.35 24.28 11.65
C ASP A 313 -7.11 25.01 12.20
N GLY A 314 -5.91 24.61 11.72
CA GLY A 314 -4.65 25.22 12.12
C GLY A 314 -4.03 24.65 13.40
N ASP A 315 -4.51 23.50 13.88
CA ASP A 315 -3.89 22.79 15.00
C ASP A 315 -2.57 22.13 14.57
N GLU A 316 -1.59 22.16 15.46
CA GLU A 316 -0.27 21.56 15.25
C GLU A 316 -0.33 20.03 15.15
N ILE A 317 0.25 19.46 14.10
CA ILE A 317 0.40 18.02 13.91
C ILE A 317 1.81 17.61 14.35
N MET A 318 1.91 16.59 15.20
CA MET A 318 3.19 15.99 15.56
C MET A 318 3.23 14.53 15.12
N PRO A 319 4.20 14.13 14.27
CA PRO A 319 4.44 12.72 13.98
C PRO A 319 4.96 11.99 15.22
N MET A 320 4.52 10.75 15.43
CA MET A 320 4.85 9.96 16.63
C MET A 320 5.17 8.52 16.26
N ALA A 321 6.03 7.89 17.09
CA ALA A 321 6.36 6.46 17.02
C ALA A 321 6.44 5.85 18.44
N PHE A 322 6.40 4.51 18.52
CA PHE A 322 6.70 3.77 19.75
C PHE A 322 8.19 3.61 19.98
#